data_4d3a758fd7be6e1456e6868902cdb0ed
#
_entry.id   4d3a758fd7be6e1456e6868902cdb0ed
#
_cell.length_a   1.000
_cell.length_b   1.000
_cell.length_c   1.000
_cell.angle_alpha   90.00
_cell.angle_beta   90.00
_cell.angle_gamma   90.00
#
_symmetry.space_group_name_H-M   'P 1'
#
loop_
_entity.id
_entity.type
_entity.pdbx_description
1 polymer ?
#
loop_
_entity_poly.entity_id
_entity_poly.type
_entity_poly.pdbx_seq_one_letter_code
_entity_poly.pdbx_strand_id
1 'polypeptide(L)'
;MDFKLNGDTLTIYLEGEFNSYSAEPIENEIHKIIKANNFKKLVFDLEMLRYISSAGLRVFVKLKQQYDISITNASLEVYDIFQMTGFTSIMNIKKALRKIDLKHAEVIGNGFFSTVYRLDKDTIVKVFNRTSDPGQIERELRLAKEAFVSGIPTAISFDIVQIGDKLGVCFEMLDCMSLKTAVQTHLDRFQEYLNKYAALLKKINTTECLNPAIPDIKKFYYEKLEKIKPNLDDKHYLKAKQLLDSLEDRKTFVHGDCHFKNIMVQHDELLLIDMDTLSVGHPIFELATLYAPYCAFNEDDPGNSERFFGIKDEDASTLYNALLNIYFGKDDPVIKDKIRLVAYIHMVWWNHVNTPENKARLEGCRGRLYKLLDQYDDVNIGL
;
A
#
# COMPACT_ATOMS: atom_id res chain seq x y z
N MET A 1 -11.81 31.33 23.35
CA MET A 1 -11.29 30.06 22.76
C MET A 1 -12.41 29.42 21.97
N ASP A 2 -12.15 29.11 20.71
CA ASP A 2 -13.16 28.53 19.82
C ASP A 2 -13.28 27.02 20.05
N PHE A 3 -14.48 26.49 19.88
CA PHE A 3 -14.74 25.07 19.95
C PHE A 3 -15.91 24.66 19.03
N LYS A 4 -15.96 23.37 18.71
CA LYS A 4 -17.04 22.78 17.91
C LYS A 4 -17.43 21.43 18.47
N LEU A 5 -18.72 21.21 18.68
CA LEU A 5 -19.27 19.89 19.00
C LEU A 5 -19.89 19.28 17.74
N ASN A 6 -19.40 18.11 17.36
CA ASN A 6 -19.91 17.37 16.21
C ASN A 6 -20.21 15.91 16.63
N GLY A 7 -21.48 15.60 16.80
CA GLY A 7 -21.90 14.36 17.43
C GLY A 7 -21.28 14.20 18.83
N ASP A 8 -20.57 13.13 19.06
CA ASP A 8 -19.91 12.83 20.34
C ASP A 8 -18.46 13.38 20.44
N THR A 9 -18.01 14.19 19.47
CA THR A 9 -16.63 14.72 19.43
C THR A 9 -16.63 16.22 19.70
N LEU A 10 -15.96 16.63 20.77
CA LEU A 10 -15.68 18.02 21.09
C LEU A 10 -14.29 18.38 20.59
N THR A 11 -14.22 19.34 19.65
CA THR A 11 -12.95 19.91 19.16
C THR A 11 -12.74 21.28 19.74
N ILE A 12 -11.59 21.52 20.38
CA ILE A 12 -11.16 22.79 20.94
C ILE A 12 -9.98 23.31 20.11
N TYR A 13 -10.08 24.55 19.63
CA TYR A 13 -9.07 25.20 18.80
C TYR A 13 -8.13 26.03 19.67
N LEU A 14 -6.85 25.71 19.67
CA LEU A 14 -5.83 26.49 20.37
C LEU A 14 -5.07 27.38 19.41
N GLU A 15 -4.84 28.64 19.81
CA GLU A 15 -4.14 29.61 18.99
C GLU A 15 -3.04 30.34 19.77
N GLY A 16 -2.10 30.96 19.05
CA GLY A 16 -1.04 31.77 19.63
C GLY A 16 0.04 30.95 20.32
N GLU A 17 0.32 31.23 21.58
CA GLU A 17 1.36 30.53 22.37
C GLU A 17 0.78 29.93 23.64
N PHE A 18 1.06 28.65 23.87
CA PHE A 18 0.71 27.94 25.08
C PHE A 18 1.92 27.87 26.01
N ASN A 19 2.29 29.02 26.55
CA ASN A 19 3.49 29.21 27.38
C ASN A 19 3.16 29.29 28.88
N SER A 20 4.15 29.60 29.73
CA SER A 20 3.97 29.65 31.18
C SER A 20 3.00 30.74 31.66
N TYR A 21 2.81 31.80 30.91
CA TYR A 21 1.90 32.89 31.25
C TYR A 21 0.46 32.61 30.82
N SER A 22 0.29 31.90 29.68
CA SER A 22 -1.03 31.58 29.13
C SER A 22 -1.58 30.24 29.62
N ALA A 23 -0.77 29.39 30.23
CA ALA A 23 -1.16 28.01 30.59
C ALA A 23 -2.38 27.96 31.51
N GLU A 24 -2.37 28.71 32.61
CA GLU A 24 -3.47 28.71 33.57
C GLU A 24 -4.76 29.31 33.03
N PRO A 25 -4.75 30.48 32.37
CA PRO A 25 -5.95 31.01 31.67
C PRO A 25 -6.54 30.03 30.65
N ILE A 26 -5.70 29.40 29.81
CA ILE A 26 -6.12 28.44 28.80
C ILE A 26 -6.70 27.18 29.47
N GLU A 27 -6.06 26.61 30.47
CA GLU A 27 -6.55 25.45 31.23
C GLU A 27 -7.94 25.71 31.85
N ASN A 28 -8.13 26.89 32.44
CA ASN A 28 -9.42 27.29 32.99
C ASN A 28 -10.53 27.39 31.94
N GLU A 29 -10.22 27.94 30.78
CA GLU A 29 -11.17 28.06 29.69
C GLU A 29 -11.52 26.69 29.07
N ILE A 30 -10.52 25.81 28.86
CA ILE A 30 -10.74 24.42 28.46
C ILE A 30 -11.69 23.73 29.43
N HIS A 31 -11.48 23.84 30.75
CA HIS A 31 -12.34 23.21 31.73
C HIS A 31 -13.78 23.74 31.73
N LYS A 32 -13.98 25.05 31.44
CA LYS A 32 -15.33 25.61 31.24
C LYS A 32 -16.03 24.99 30.03
N ILE A 33 -15.34 24.90 28.90
CA ILE A 33 -15.89 24.28 27.68
C ILE A 33 -16.23 22.82 27.91
N ILE A 34 -15.34 22.05 28.50
CA ILE A 34 -15.53 20.62 28.83
C ILE A 34 -16.76 20.44 29.75
N LYS A 35 -16.90 21.23 30.79
CA LYS A 35 -18.04 21.14 31.74
C LYS A 35 -19.38 21.49 31.07
N ALA A 36 -19.37 22.36 30.07
CA ALA A 36 -20.58 22.83 29.40
C ALA A 36 -21.08 21.89 28.29
N ASN A 37 -20.31 20.88 27.90
CA ASN A 37 -20.63 20.02 26.77
C ASN A 37 -20.59 18.53 27.15
N ASN A 38 -21.45 17.74 26.52
CA ASN A 38 -21.44 16.27 26.66
C ASN A 38 -20.77 15.66 25.42
N PHE A 39 -19.71 14.89 25.62
CA PHE A 39 -18.91 14.29 24.55
C PHE A 39 -18.29 12.97 24.99
N LYS A 40 -17.82 12.16 24.02
CA LYS A 40 -17.04 10.94 24.27
C LYS A 40 -15.58 11.10 23.86
N LYS A 41 -15.30 11.96 22.87
CA LYS A 41 -13.95 12.22 22.36
C LYS A 41 -13.62 13.70 22.47
N LEU A 42 -12.41 13.99 22.91
CA LEU A 42 -11.88 15.36 23.01
C LEU A 42 -10.70 15.51 22.03
N VAL A 43 -10.84 16.45 21.12
CA VAL A 43 -9.83 16.75 20.11
C VAL A 43 -9.31 18.17 20.33
N PHE A 44 -8.02 18.36 20.29
CA PHE A 44 -7.39 19.66 20.23
C PHE A 44 -6.86 19.91 18.83
N ASP A 45 -7.33 20.96 18.19
CA ASP A 45 -6.82 21.44 16.91
C ASP A 45 -5.77 22.53 17.17
N LEU A 46 -4.55 22.31 16.69
CA LEU A 46 -3.42 23.18 16.92
C LEU A 46 -2.95 23.92 15.65
N GLU A 47 -3.80 24.03 14.60
CA GLU A 47 -3.40 24.69 13.35
C GLU A 47 -2.87 26.12 13.57
N MET A 48 -3.45 26.83 14.53
CA MET A 48 -3.09 28.22 14.85
C MET A 48 -2.15 28.37 16.05
N LEU A 49 -1.72 27.24 16.66
CA LEU A 49 -0.79 27.26 17.78
C LEU A 49 0.66 27.33 17.27
N ARG A 50 1.39 28.37 17.64
CA ARG A 50 2.77 28.59 17.18
C ARG A 50 3.83 28.03 18.13
N TYR A 51 3.52 27.91 19.41
CA TYR A 51 4.49 27.44 20.42
C TYR A 51 3.77 26.79 21.60
N ILE A 52 4.42 25.76 22.14
CA ILE A 52 4.01 25.13 23.42
C ILE A 52 5.21 24.97 24.33
N SER A 53 5.04 25.37 25.61
CA SER A 53 6.05 25.18 26.64
C SER A 53 5.76 23.95 27.50
N SER A 54 6.68 23.63 28.41
CA SER A 54 6.46 22.58 29.42
C SER A 54 5.23 22.80 30.30
N ALA A 55 4.80 24.06 30.52
CA ALA A 55 3.57 24.36 31.23
C ALA A 55 2.34 23.94 30.43
N GLY A 56 2.28 24.25 29.12
CA GLY A 56 1.21 23.79 28.23
C GLY A 56 1.18 22.27 28.11
N LEU A 57 2.35 21.62 27.99
CA LEU A 57 2.44 20.17 27.97
C LEU A 57 1.85 19.51 29.23
N ARG A 58 2.08 20.08 30.42
CA ARG A 58 1.49 19.56 31.67
C ARG A 58 -0.04 19.62 31.68
N VAL A 59 -0.65 20.61 31.02
CA VAL A 59 -2.10 20.69 30.88
C VAL A 59 -2.62 19.50 30.07
N PHE A 60 -1.96 19.14 28.94
CA PHE A 60 -2.34 17.97 28.18
C PHE A 60 -2.17 16.65 28.97
N VAL A 61 -1.15 16.51 29.79
CA VAL A 61 -0.99 15.33 30.67
C VAL A 61 -2.16 15.23 31.67
N LYS A 62 -2.54 16.32 32.31
CA LYS A 62 -3.68 16.32 33.24
C LYS A 62 -4.99 15.95 32.54
N LEU A 63 -5.21 16.51 31.38
CA LEU A 63 -6.41 16.21 30.58
C LEU A 63 -6.43 14.76 30.09
N LYS A 64 -5.28 14.20 29.69
CA LYS A 64 -5.16 12.79 29.24
C LYS A 64 -5.49 11.79 30.36
N GLN A 65 -5.23 12.15 31.60
CA GLN A 65 -5.60 11.31 32.76
C GLN A 65 -7.11 11.21 33.00
N GLN A 66 -7.89 12.15 32.47
CA GLN A 66 -9.33 12.27 32.72
C GLN A 66 -10.17 11.96 31.43
N TYR A 67 -9.61 12.20 30.26
CA TYR A 67 -10.31 12.15 28.98
C TYR A 67 -9.50 11.38 27.93
N ASP A 68 -10.20 10.76 26.99
CA ASP A 68 -9.57 10.27 25.77
C ASP A 68 -9.34 11.44 24.80
N ILE A 69 -8.10 11.95 24.79
CA ILE A 69 -7.72 13.12 24.00
C ILE A 69 -6.88 12.73 22.79
N SER A 70 -7.07 13.47 21.71
CA SER A 70 -6.20 13.46 20.53
C SER A 70 -5.88 14.89 20.09
N ILE A 71 -4.76 15.06 19.40
CA ILE A 71 -4.27 16.33 18.91
C ILE A 71 -4.16 16.26 17.40
N THR A 72 -4.67 17.29 16.71
CA THR A 72 -4.64 17.40 15.24
C THR A 72 -4.00 18.71 14.80
N ASN A 73 -3.53 18.75 13.57
CA ASN A 73 -3.00 19.95 12.92
C ASN A 73 -1.85 20.64 13.66
N ALA A 74 -1.02 19.88 14.42
CA ALA A 74 0.16 20.47 15.04
C ALA A 74 1.16 20.94 13.97
N SER A 75 1.59 22.21 14.04
CA SER A 75 2.68 22.72 13.19
C SER A 75 3.94 21.86 13.34
N LEU A 76 4.86 21.93 12.39
CA LEU A 76 6.09 21.13 12.47
C LEU A 76 6.83 21.39 13.78
N GLU A 77 6.98 22.66 14.16
CA GLU A 77 7.69 23.08 15.37
C GLU A 77 7.00 22.57 16.63
N VAL A 78 5.69 22.66 16.70
CA VAL A 78 4.89 22.17 17.85
C VAL A 78 4.92 20.64 17.92
N TYR A 79 4.84 19.97 16.78
CA TYR A 79 4.94 18.51 16.70
C TYR A 79 6.31 18.00 17.15
N ASP A 80 7.40 18.68 16.74
CA ASP A 80 8.75 18.30 17.14
C ASP A 80 8.95 18.43 18.66
N ILE A 81 8.33 19.44 19.30
CA ILE A 81 8.32 19.55 20.76
C ILE A 81 7.62 18.32 21.39
N PHE A 82 6.46 17.90 20.87
CA PHE A 82 5.77 16.70 21.33
C PHE A 82 6.61 15.43 21.14
N GLN A 83 7.31 15.31 20.02
CA GLN A 83 8.16 14.16 19.72
C GLN A 83 9.38 14.12 20.65
N MET A 84 10.10 15.23 20.79
CA MET A 84 11.29 15.34 21.64
C MET A 84 10.97 15.10 23.14
N THR A 85 9.76 15.42 23.56
CA THR A 85 9.30 15.23 24.95
C THR A 85 8.60 13.89 25.18
N GLY A 86 8.51 13.03 24.15
CA GLY A 86 7.91 11.69 24.25
C GLY A 86 6.37 11.66 24.24
N PHE A 87 5.71 12.78 24.00
CA PHE A 87 4.25 12.85 24.00
C PHE A 87 3.61 12.04 22.86
N THR A 88 4.28 11.92 21.72
CA THR A 88 3.79 11.12 20.58
C THR A 88 3.67 9.62 20.90
N SER A 89 4.35 9.13 21.93
CA SER A 89 4.22 7.73 22.38
C SER A 89 3.04 7.49 23.34
N ILE A 90 2.50 8.55 23.94
CA ILE A 90 1.41 8.45 24.93
C ILE A 90 0.10 9.06 24.46
N MET A 91 0.10 9.84 23.37
CA MET A 91 -1.07 10.50 22.80
C MET A 91 -1.08 10.36 21.28
N ASN A 92 -2.27 10.32 20.70
CA ASN A 92 -2.44 10.39 19.26
C ASN A 92 -2.29 11.85 18.80
N ILE A 93 -1.14 12.19 18.22
CA ILE A 93 -0.81 13.55 17.76
C ILE A 93 -0.54 13.51 16.25
N LYS A 94 -1.30 14.28 15.49
CA LYS A 94 -1.15 14.39 14.04
C LYS A 94 -0.58 15.75 13.65
N LYS A 95 0.41 15.75 12.74
CA LYS A 95 0.96 16.97 12.12
C LYS A 95 -0.08 17.65 11.25
N ALA A 96 0.03 18.97 11.14
CA ALA A 96 -0.62 19.70 10.07
C ALA A 96 -0.08 19.22 8.71
N LEU A 97 -0.99 18.99 7.77
CA LEU A 97 -0.63 18.64 6.42
C LEU A 97 -0.20 19.88 5.62
N ARG A 98 0.91 19.77 4.91
CA ARG A 98 1.32 20.80 3.96
C ARG A 98 0.27 20.91 2.85
N LYS A 99 -0.24 22.12 2.63
CA LYS A 99 -1.24 22.41 1.59
C LYS A 99 -0.53 22.71 0.27
N ILE A 100 -0.93 22.03 -0.82
CA ILE A 100 -0.37 22.21 -2.16
C ILE A 100 -1.48 22.64 -3.12
N ASP A 101 -1.18 23.63 -3.97
CA ASP A 101 -2.02 24.01 -5.10
C ASP A 101 -1.45 23.39 -6.39
N LEU A 102 -2.30 22.61 -7.09
CA LEU A 102 -1.94 21.93 -8.34
C LEU A 102 -2.39 22.70 -9.59
N LYS A 103 -2.83 23.96 -9.46
CA LYS A 103 -3.44 24.72 -10.56
C LYS A 103 -2.57 24.79 -11.83
N HIS A 104 -1.25 24.72 -11.68
CA HIS A 104 -0.28 24.79 -12.79
C HIS A 104 0.62 23.55 -12.86
N ALA A 105 0.33 22.51 -12.09
CA ALA A 105 1.13 21.31 -12.06
C ALA A 105 0.87 20.42 -13.30
N GLU A 106 1.91 19.89 -13.90
CA GLU A 106 1.85 18.98 -15.02
C GLU A 106 1.38 17.59 -14.55
N VAL A 107 0.39 17.00 -15.25
CA VAL A 107 0.00 15.60 -15.05
C VAL A 107 1.00 14.72 -15.79
N ILE A 108 1.75 13.90 -15.06
CA ILE A 108 2.74 12.97 -15.62
C ILE A 108 2.32 11.52 -15.58
N GLY A 109 1.26 11.20 -14.84
CA GLY A 109 0.70 9.86 -14.75
C GLY A 109 -0.79 9.89 -14.39
N ASN A 110 -1.57 8.98 -14.98
CA ASN A 110 -2.99 8.85 -14.66
C ASN A 110 -3.33 7.37 -14.52
N GLY A 111 -3.56 6.94 -13.28
CA GLY A 111 -3.95 5.59 -12.91
C GLY A 111 -5.44 5.49 -12.55
N PHE A 112 -5.89 4.28 -12.30
CA PHE A 112 -7.28 4.04 -11.92
C PHE A 112 -7.64 4.62 -10.55
N PHE A 113 -6.69 4.59 -9.61
CA PHE A 113 -6.89 5.03 -8.22
C PHE A 113 -6.27 6.39 -7.92
N SER A 114 -5.33 6.86 -8.73
CA SER A 114 -4.57 8.07 -8.46
C SER A 114 -4.13 8.79 -9.72
N THR A 115 -3.85 10.08 -9.58
CA THR A 115 -3.22 10.92 -10.60
C THR A 115 -1.90 11.45 -10.06
N VAL A 116 -0.85 11.40 -10.86
CA VAL A 116 0.49 11.85 -10.48
C VAL A 116 0.79 13.19 -11.16
N TYR A 117 1.17 14.17 -10.35
CA TYR A 117 1.52 15.51 -10.80
C TYR A 117 2.98 15.80 -10.49
N ARG A 118 3.66 16.48 -11.41
CA ARG A 118 4.99 17.05 -11.16
C ARG A 118 4.82 18.36 -10.38
N LEU A 119 5.44 18.47 -9.21
CA LEU A 119 5.46 19.70 -8.42
C LEU A 119 6.63 20.61 -8.80
N ASP A 120 7.79 20.01 -8.94
CA ASP A 120 9.04 20.67 -9.36
C ASP A 120 9.96 19.68 -10.06
N LYS A 121 11.25 20.04 -10.20
CA LYS A 121 12.25 19.20 -10.87
C LYS A 121 12.58 17.91 -10.10
N ASP A 122 12.40 17.91 -8.78
CA ASP A 122 12.84 16.84 -7.88
C ASP A 122 11.67 16.14 -7.17
N THR A 123 10.42 16.64 -7.32
CA THR A 123 9.26 16.18 -6.53
C THR A 123 8.02 15.95 -7.38
N ILE A 124 7.35 14.84 -7.12
CA ILE A 124 6.01 14.52 -7.61
C ILE A 124 5.03 14.38 -6.45
N VAL A 125 3.74 14.49 -6.76
CA VAL A 125 2.67 14.12 -5.83
C VAL A 125 1.69 13.14 -6.48
N LYS A 126 1.47 12.01 -5.82
CA LYS A 126 0.42 11.03 -6.16
C LYS A 126 -0.84 11.41 -5.40
N VAL A 127 -1.87 11.90 -6.11
CA VAL A 127 -3.15 12.32 -5.55
C VAL A 127 -4.17 11.21 -5.69
N PHE A 128 -4.83 10.84 -4.60
CA PHE A 128 -5.80 9.75 -4.59
C PHE A 128 -7.15 10.22 -5.11
N ASN A 129 -7.69 9.53 -6.14
CA ASN A 129 -8.93 9.92 -6.81
C ASN A 129 -10.19 9.44 -6.07
N ARG A 130 -10.11 8.34 -5.32
CA ARG A 130 -11.27 7.62 -4.78
C ARG A 130 -11.28 7.50 -3.27
N THR A 131 -10.18 7.74 -2.59
CA THR A 131 -10.12 7.67 -1.14
C THR A 131 -9.73 8.99 -0.55
N SER A 132 -10.45 9.40 0.47
CA SER A 132 -10.08 10.46 1.41
C SER A 132 -9.78 9.88 2.80
N ASP A 133 -9.69 8.54 2.91
CA ASP A 133 -9.33 7.90 4.18
C ASP A 133 -7.84 8.11 4.49
N PRO A 134 -7.50 8.95 5.46
CA PRO A 134 -6.11 9.22 5.84
C PRO A 134 -5.35 7.94 6.24
N GLY A 135 -6.06 6.97 6.82
CA GLY A 135 -5.44 5.72 7.29
C GLY A 135 -4.88 4.87 6.14
N GLN A 136 -5.56 4.83 5.00
CA GLN A 136 -5.06 4.12 3.81
C GLN A 136 -3.81 4.81 3.25
N ILE A 137 -3.82 6.13 3.21
CA ILE A 137 -2.70 6.93 2.67
C ILE A 137 -1.49 6.87 3.61
N GLU A 138 -1.71 6.96 4.93
CA GLU A 138 -0.67 6.77 5.95
C GLU A 138 -0.05 5.36 5.86
N ARG A 139 -0.88 4.35 5.54
CA ARG A 139 -0.41 2.98 5.31
C ARG A 139 0.49 2.90 4.09
N GLU A 140 0.09 3.45 2.93
CA GLU A 140 0.92 3.43 1.71
C GLU A 140 2.26 4.12 1.94
N LEU A 141 2.25 5.31 2.56
CA LEU A 141 3.50 6.02 2.91
C LEU A 141 4.41 5.18 3.82
N ARG A 142 3.84 4.50 4.82
CA ARG A 142 4.60 3.64 5.73
C ARG A 142 5.19 2.44 5.01
N LEU A 143 4.42 1.80 4.12
CA LEU A 143 4.90 0.67 3.33
C LEU A 143 6.04 1.06 2.39
N ALA A 144 5.92 2.20 1.70
CA ALA A 144 6.98 2.73 0.83
C ALA A 144 8.26 3.06 1.62
N LYS A 145 8.14 3.66 2.81
CA LYS A 145 9.30 3.93 3.68
C LYS A 145 9.96 2.65 4.18
N GLU A 146 9.17 1.65 4.57
CA GLU A 146 9.70 0.36 5.01
C GLU A 146 10.47 -0.35 3.90
N ALA A 147 9.92 -0.39 2.68
CA ALA A 147 10.61 -0.94 1.52
C ALA A 147 11.97 -0.26 1.32
N PHE A 148 11.99 1.08 1.31
CA PHE A 148 13.21 1.86 1.09
C PHE A 148 14.28 1.58 2.16
N VAL A 149 13.92 1.66 3.46
CA VAL A 149 14.89 1.46 4.55
C VAL A 149 15.37 0.00 4.65
N SER A 150 14.59 -0.95 4.14
CA SER A 150 14.99 -2.36 4.03
C SER A 150 15.88 -2.65 2.81
N GLY A 151 16.20 -1.63 1.99
CA GLY A 151 17.06 -1.76 0.83
C GLY A 151 16.38 -2.31 -0.42
N ILE A 152 15.05 -2.29 -0.47
CA ILE A 152 14.30 -2.52 -1.71
C ILE A 152 14.46 -1.26 -2.58
N PRO A 153 14.88 -1.40 -3.85
CA PRO A 153 15.03 -0.25 -4.74
C PRO A 153 13.65 0.32 -5.09
N THR A 154 13.32 1.46 -4.53
CA THR A 154 12.03 2.16 -4.72
C THR A 154 12.21 3.66 -4.61
N ALA A 155 11.27 4.44 -5.14
CA ALA A 155 11.23 5.88 -5.00
C ALA A 155 11.12 6.31 -3.53
N ILE A 156 11.83 7.36 -3.14
CA ILE A 156 11.78 7.92 -1.79
C ILE A 156 10.44 8.62 -1.61
N SER A 157 9.71 8.22 -0.60
CA SER A 157 8.47 8.89 -0.18
C SER A 157 8.76 9.91 0.92
N PHE A 158 8.20 11.12 0.79
CA PHE A 158 8.45 12.22 1.73
C PHE A 158 7.34 12.36 2.77
N ASP A 159 6.22 12.98 2.39
CA ASP A 159 5.14 13.36 3.30
C ASP A 159 3.75 13.20 2.65
N ILE A 160 2.73 13.21 3.51
CA ILE A 160 1.34 13.35 3.10
C ILE A 160 1.03 14.82 3.00
N VAL A 161 0.30 15.20 1.95
CA VAL A 161 -0.07 16.59 1.66
C VAL A 161 -1.56 16.70 1.40
N GLN A 162 -2.09 17.91 1.60
CA GLN A 162 -3.48 18.25 1.32
C GLN A 162 -3.59 19.03 0.01
N ILE A 163 -4.48 18.61 -0.88
CA ILE A 163 -4.76 19.25 -2.17
C ILE A 163 -6.27 19.52 -2.23
N GLY A 164 -6.68 20.72 -1.84
CA GLY A 164 -8.10 21.03 -1.66
C GLY A 164 -8.75 20.11 -0.64
N ASP A 165 -9.72 19.31 -1.06
CA ASP A 165 -10.42 18.29 -0.26
C ASP A 165 -9.79 16.89 -0.35
N LYS A 166 -8.76 16.72 -1.18
CA LYS A 166 -8.05 15.45 -1.40
C LYS A 166 -6.74 15.39 -0.64
N LEU A 167 -6.23 14.16 -0.48
CA LEU A 167 -4.91 13.87 0.05
C LEU A 167 -4.01 13.32 -1.05
N GLY A 168 -2.71 13.53 -0.90
CA GLY A 168 -1.68 12.98 -1.76
C GLY A 168 -0.44 12.60 -0.96
N VAL A 169 0.44 11.82 -1.59
CA VAL A 169 1.77 11.50 -1.08
C VAL A 169 2.81 12.08 -2.02
N CYS A 170 3.77 12.81 -1.45
CA CYS A 170 4.91 13.31 -2.19
C CYS A 170 6.00 12.25 -2.28
N PHE A 171 6.59 12.11 -3.49
CA PHE A 171 7.72 11.25 -3.77
C PHE A 171 8.80 12.04 -4.49
N GLU A 172 10.02 11.48 -4.51
CA GLU A 172 11.06 11.98 -5.39
C GLU A 172 10.63 11.85 -6.87
N MET A 173 11.01 12.82 -7.67
CA MET A 173 10.89 12.73 -9.12
C MET A 173 12.02 11.89 -9.68
N LEU A 174 11.68 10.77 -10.29
CA LEU A 174 12.65 9.91 -10.97
C LEU A 174 12.79 10.35 -12.42
N ASP A 175 14.01 10.61 -12.87
CA ASP A 175 14.31 10.75 -14.31
C ASP A 175 14.41 9.34 -14.92
N CYS A 176 13.28 8.79 -15.27
CA CYS A 176 13.16 7.38 -15.61
C CYS A 176 12.03 7.14 -16.63
N MET A 177 12.00 5.94 -17.17
CA MET A 177 10.86 5.42 -17.93
C MET A 177 10.38 4.11 -17.33
N SER A 178 9.13 3.71 -17.59
CA SER A 178 8.67 2.41 -17.14
C SER A 178 9.41 1.28 -17.85
N LEU A 179 9.57 0.14 -17.19
CA LEU A 179 10.16 -1.05 -17.81
C LEU A 179 9.37 -1.47 -19.06
N LYS A 180 8.05 -1.27 -19.06
CA LYS A 180 7.21 -1.42 -20.23
C LYS A 180 7.74 -0.60 -21.41
N THR A 181 7.94 0.70 -21.20
CA THR A 181 8.44 1.62 -22.23
C THR A 181 9.85 1.25 -22.67
N ALA A 182 10.73 0.94 -21.71
CA ALA A 182 12.11 0.56 -21.99
C ALA A 182 12.19 -0.69 -22.89
N VAL A 183 11.40 -1.72 -22.59
CA VAL A 183 11.33 -2.94 -23.42
C VAL A 183 10.79 -2.65 -24.81
N GLN A 184 9.77 -1.82 -24.95
CA GLN A 184 9.19 -1.47 -26.25
C GLN A 184 10.13 -0.62 -27.11
N THR A 185 10.94 0.24 -26.48
CA THR A 185 11.85 1.15 -27.18
C THR A 185 13.19 0.50 -27.53
N HIS A 186 13.64 -0.46 -26.70
CA HIS A 186 14.95 -1.11 -26.79
C HIS A 186 14.80 -2.63 -26.83
N LEU A 187 14.19 -3.16 -27.91
CA LEU A 187 13.97 -4.59 -28.08
C LEU A 187 15.25 -5.42 -28.10
N ASP A 188 16.37 -4.83 -28.54
CA ASP A 188 17.70 -5.43 -28.50
C ASP A 188 18.19 -5.72 -27.08
N ARG A 189 17.69 -4.99 -26.08
CA ARG A 189 18.01 -5.17 -24.67
C ARG A 189 16.96 -6.01 -23.89
N PHE A 190 16.00 -6.59 -24.57
CA PHE A 190 14.90 -7.33 -23.93
C PHE A 190 15.39 -8.39 -22.94
N GLN A 191 16.36 -9.23 -23.35
CA GLN A 191 16.90 -10.29 -22.48
C GLN A 191 17.62 -9.72 -21.22
N GLU A 192 18.31 -8.58 -21.39
CA GLU A 192 18.95 -7.90 -20.29
C GLU A 192 17.92 -7.39 -19.26
N TYR A 193 16.87 -6.72 -19.73
CA TYR A 193 15.79 -6.25 -18.86
C TYR A 193 15.07 -7.40 -18.16
N LEU A 194 14.87 -8.51 -18.83
CA LEU A 194 14.25 -9.69 -18.23
C LEU A 194 15.12 -10.31 -17.12
N ASN A 195 16.44 -10.36 -17.33
CA ASN A 195 17.39 -10.80 -16.31
C ASN A 195 17.41 -9.87 -15.09
N LYS A 196 17.41 -8.54 -15.32
CA LYS A 196 17.32 -7.54 -14.25
C LYS A 196 16.01 -7.64 -13.48
N TYR A 197 14.91 -7.89 -14.18
CA TYR A 197 13.60 -8.08 -13.55
C TYR A 197 13.58 -9.33 -12.66
N ALA A 198 14.09 -10.46 -13.13
CA ALA A 198 14.20 -11.66 -12.31
C ALA A 198 15.09 -11.44 -11.08
N ALA A 199 16.19 -10.70 -11.24
CA ALA A 199 17.08 -10.33 -10.13
C ALA A 199 16.37 -9.42 -9.11
N LEU A 200 15.58 -8.46 -9.57
CA LEU A 200 14.76 -7.59 -8.71
C LEU A 200 13.73 -8.40 -7.91
N LEU A 201 12.99 -9.32 -8.55
CA LEU A 201 12.07 -10.23 -7.86
C LEU A 201 12.78 -11.07 -6.80
N LYS A 202 13.95 -11.64 -7.13
CA LYS A 202 14.74 -12.38 -6.15
C LYS A 202 15.15 -11.51 -4.96
N LYS A 203 15.60 -10.27 -5.23
CA LYS A 203 15.97 -9.33 -4.18
C LYS A 203 14.81 -9.06 -3.23
N ILE A 204 13.62 -8.75 -3.77
CA ILE A 204 12.41 -8.54 -2.96
C ILE A 204 12.11 -9.77 -2.11
N ASN A 205 12.04 -10.94 -2.74
CA ASN A 205 11.61 -12.20 -2.13
C ASN A 205 12.65 -12.83 -1.18
N THR A 206 13.86 -12.28 -1.11
CA THR A 206 14.93 -12.70 -0.16
C THR A 206 15.25 -11.63 0.88
N THR A 207 14.74 -10.41 0.74
CA THR A 207 14.94 -9.35 1.74
C THR A 207 13.97 -9.57 2.90
N GLU A 208 14.52 -9.76 4.10
CA GLU A 208 13.72 -9.95 5.31
C GLU A 208 13.13 -8.63 5.81
N CYS A 209 11.92 -8.71 6.35
CA CYS A 209 11.25 -7.63 7.05
C CYS A 209 10.85 -8.08 8.45
N LEU A 210 11.43 -7.47 9.47
CA LEU A 210 11.12 -7.75 10.88
C LEU A 210 10.05 -6.83 11.47
N ASN A 211 9.58 -5.86 10.70
CA ASN A 211 8.55 -4.93 11.15
C ASN A 211 7.17 -5.60 11.21
N PRO A 212 6.60 -5.81 12.42
CA PRO A 212 5.32 -6.51 12.57
C PRO A 212 4.12 -5.70 12.04
N ALA A 213 4.33 -4.42 11.69
CA ALA A 213 3.29 -3.57 11.11
C ALA A 213 3.11 -3.80 9.60
N ILE A 214 4.01 -4.57 8.96
CA ILE A 214 3.86 -4.94 7.55
C ILE A 214 2.88 -6.12 7.45
N PRO A 215 1.88 -6.04 6.57
CA PRO A 215 0.86 -7.08 6.43
C PRO A 215 1.45 -8.42 6.00
N ASP A 216 0.82 -9.49 6.44
CA ASP A 216 1.13 -10.85 6.00
C ASP A 216 0.20 -11.22 4.82
N ILE A 217 0.79 -11.52 3.65
CA ILE A 217 0.01 -11.85 2.44
C ILE A 217 -0.75 -13.18 2.59
N LYS A 218 -0.23 -14.14 3.35
CA LYS A 218 -0.91 -15.41 3.58
C LYS A 218 -2.26 -15.21 4.25
N LYS A 219 -2.36 -14.23 5.19
CA LYS A 219 -3.64 -13.84 5.80
C LYS A 219 -4.63 -13.30 4.80
N PHE A 220 -4.18 -12.47 3.84
CA PHE A 220 -5.06 -12.00 2.76
C PHE A 220 -5.57 -13.14 1.87
N TYR A 221 -4.74 -14.16 1.63
CA TYR A 221 -5.19 -15.34 0.87
C TYR A 221 -6.22 -16.15 1.64
N TYR A 222 -6.11 -16.28 2.96
CA TYR A 222 -7.18 -16.89 3.79
C TYR A 222 -8.47 -16.07 3.74
N GLU A 223 -8.39 -14.75 3.85
CA GLU A 223 -9.57 -13.88 3.74
C GLU A 223 -10.23 -14.00 2.37
N LYS A 224 -9.44 -14.08 1.29
CA LYS A 224 -9.95 -14.33 -0.07
C LYS A 224 -10.62 -15.69 -0.16
N LEU A 225 -9.99 -16.73 0.37
CA LEU A 225 -10.51 -18.09 0.36
C LEU A 225 -11.84 -18.20 1.13
N GLU A 226 -11.95 -17.58 2.30
CA GLU A 226 -13.20 -17.53 3.06
C GLU A 226 -14.31 -16.80 2.29
N LYS A 227 -14.00 -15.70 1.62
CA LYS A 227 -14.97 -14.96 0.80
C LYS A 227 -15.49 -15.77 -0.38
N ILE A 228 -14.66 -16.61 -1.00
CA ILE A 228 -15.06 -17.45 -2.15
C ILE A 228 -15.62 -18.83 -1.74
N LYS A 229 -15.60 -19.18 -0.47
CA LYS A 229 -16.13 -20.45 0.03
C LYS A 229 -17.52 -20.80 -0.54
N PRO A 230 -18.50 -19.87 -0.65
CA PRO A 230 -19.80 -20.18 -1.24
C PRO A 230 -19.75 -20.55 -2.75
N ASN A 231 -18.65 -20.27 -3.42
CA ASN A 231 -18.42 -20.55 -4.84
C ASN A 231 -17.66 -21.86 -5.07
N LEU A 232 -17.15 -22.50 -4.00
CA LEU A 232 -16.40 -23.74 -4.04
C LEU A 232 -17.21 -24.87 -3.41
N ASP A 233 -16.98 -26.11 -3.84
CA ASP A 233 -17.43 -27.25 -3.06
C ASP A 233 -16.52 -27.50 -1.85
N ASP A 234 -17.02 -28.22 -0.86
CA ASP A 234 -16.32 -28.43 0.42
C ASP A 234 -14.97 -29.16 0.23
N LYS A 235 -14.88 -30.11 -0.71
CA LYS A 235 -13.64 -30.87 -1.01
C LYS A 235 -12.53 -29.91 -1.45
N HIS A 236 -12.81 -29.08 -2.45
CA HIS A 236 -11.82 -28.19 -3.03
C HIS A 236 -11.49 -27.00 -2.12
N TYR A 237 -12.49 -26.50 -1.37
CA TYR A 237 -12.24 -25.49 -0.34
C TYR A 237 -11.28 -26.00 0.74
N LEU A 238 -11.53 -27.20 1.29
CA LEU A 238 -10.66 -27.81 2.32
C LEU A 238 -9.26 -28.08 1.77
N LYS A 239 -9.16 -28.59 0.52
CA LYS A 239 -7.87 -28.83 -0.14
C LYS A 239 -7.09 -27.53 -0.34
N ALA A 240 -7.72 -26.47 -0.85
CA ALA A 240 -7.07 -25.17 -1.02
C ALA A 240 -6.55 -24.61 0.32
N LYS A 241 -7.34 -24.78 1.39
CA LYS A 241 -6.94 -24.38 2.74
C LYS A 241 -5.74 -25.18 3.23
N GLN A 242 -5.74 -26.50 3.09
CA GLN A 242 -4.61 -27.36 3.47
C GLN A 242 -3.32 -26.99 2.72
N LEU A 243 -3.43 -26.66 1.42
CA LEU A 243 -2.27 -26.23 0.64
C LEU A 243 -1.71 -24.89 1.11
N LEU A 244 -2.56 -23.93 1.48
CA LEU A 244 -2.11 -22.67 2.10
C LEU A 244 -1.50 -22.92 3.49
N ASP A 245 -2.07 -23.84 4.29
CA ASP A 245 -1.55 -24.23 5.61
C ASP A 245 -0.15 -24.85 5.49
N SER A 246 0.11 -25.59 4.42
CA SER A 246 1.41 -26.25 4.17
C SER A 246 2.54 -25.31 3.76
N LEU A 247 2.24 -24.09 3.34
CA LEU A 247 3.26 -23.09 3.02
C LEU A 247 3.98 -22.63 4.28
N GLU A 248 5.31 -22.64 4.21
CA GLU A 248 6.16 -22.08 5.26
C GLU A 248 5.86 -20.59 5.47
N ASP A 249 5.76 -20.17 6.73
CA ASP A 249 5.64 -18.79 7.09
C ASP A 249 6.98 -18.08 6.91
N ARG A 250 7.03 -17.10 6.04
CA ARG A 250 8.24 -16.31 5.76
C ARG A 250 8.00 -14.83 6.02
N LYS A 251 9.05 -14.17 6.41
CA LYS A 251 9.08 -12.72 6.62
C LYS A 251 9.89 -12.00 5.55
N THR A 252 9.88 -12.53 4.34
CA THR A 252 10.48 -11.85 3.19
C THR A 252 9.43 -11.02 2.47
N PHE A 253 9.86 -9.93 1.85
CA PHE A 253 8.93 -9.05 1.16
C PHE A 253 8.25 -9.70 -0.05
N VAL A 254 7.02 -9.32 -0.25
CA VAL A 254 6.20 -9.55 -1.43
C VAL A 254 5.63 -8.20 -1.85
N HIS A 255 5.92 -7.74 -3.07
CA HIS A 255 5.36 -6.49 -3.58
C HIS A 255 3.86 -6.63 -3.87
N GLY A 256 3.46 -7.76 -4.45
CA GLY A 256 2.07 -8.12 -4.72
C GLY A 256 1.47 -7.53 -6.00
N ASP A 257 2.20 -6.62 -6.68
CA ASP A 257 1.80 -6.02 -7.96
C ASP A 257 3.03 -5.61 -8.80
N CYS A 258 4.08 -6.43 -8.82
CA CYS A 258 5.39 -6.14 -9.42
C CYS A 258 5.39 -6.31 -10.94
N HIS A 259 4.42 -5.75 -11.66
CA HIS A 259 4.35 -5.85 -13.11
C HIS A 259 5.11 -4.71 -13.82
N PHE A 260 5.32 -4.82 -15.13
CA PHE A 260 6.09 -3.90 -15.98
C PHE A 260 5.80 -2.40 -15.79
N LYS A 261 4.56 -2.04 -15.48
CA LYS A 261 4.17 -0.64 -15.30
C LYS A 261 4.58 -0.07 -13.94
N ASN A 262 4.81 -0.96 -12.95
CA ASN A 262 5.22 -0.60 -11.59
C ASN A 262 6.74 -0.75 -11.40
N ILE A 263 7.49 -0.99 -12.48
CA ILE A 263 8.95 -1.02 -12.48
C ILE A 263 9.45 0.13 -13.37
N MET A 264 10.32 0.95 -12.83
CA MET A 264 10.95 2.05 -13.52
C MET A 264 12.42 1.73 -13.82
N VAL A 265 12.92 2.23 -14.94
CA VAL A 265 14.32 2.12 -15.35
C VAL A 265 14.98 3.48 -15.18
N GLN A 266 15.92 3.60 -14.26
CA GLN A 266 16.70 4.80 -13.99
C GLN A 266 18.20 4.45 -14.00
N HIS A 267 18.98 5.13 -14.83
CA HIS A 267 20.44 4.89 -14.95
C HIS A 267 20.79 3.40 -15.05
N ASP A 268 19.99 2.66 -15.81
CA ASP A 268 20.16 1.22 -16.04
C ASP A 268 19.83 0.30 -14.84
N GLU A 269 19.31 0.86 -13.74
CA GLU A 269 18.79 0.15 -12.58
C GLU A 269 17.27 0.06 -12.62
N LEU A 270 16.73 -0.99 -11.99
CA LEU A 270 15.27 -1.16 -11.83
C LEU A 270 14.84 -0.71 -10.46
N LEU A 271 13.83 0.17 -10.42
CA LEU A 271 13.21 0.69 -9.21
C LEU A 271 11.72 0.33 -9.20
N LEU A 272 11.20 0.04 -8.03
CA LEU A 272 9.78 -0.22 -7.84
C LEU A 272 9.02 1.06 -7.50
N ILE A 273 7.77 1.11 -7.94
CA ILE A 273 6.80 2.12 -7.54
C ILE A 273 5.50 1.42 -7.11
N ASP A 274 4.63 2.14 -6.43
CA ASP A 274 3.31 1.68 -6.01
C ASP A 274 3.33 0.55 -4.96
N MET A 275 3.74 0.92 -3.74
CA MET A 275 3.93 0.00 -2.61
C MET A 275 2.65 -0.29 -1.80
N ASP A 276 1.46 0.02 -2.31
CA ASP A 276 0.21 -0.12 -1.57
C ASP A 276 -0.15 -1.57 -1.23
N THR A 277 0.35 -2.53 -2.03
CA THR A 277 0.17 -3.98 -1.85
C THR A 277 1.32 -4.66 -1.12
N LEU A 278 2.38 -3.91 -0.72
CA LEU A 278 3.55 -4.46 -0.06
C LEU A 278 3.18 -5.23 1.19
N SER A 279 3.73 -6.42 1.32
CA SER A 279 3.45 -7.38 2.39
C SER A 279 4.67 -8.25 2.67
N VAL A 280 4.57 -9.16 3.64
CA VAL A 280 5.54 -10.23 3.87
C VAL A 280 4.91 -11.59 3.64
N GLY A 281 5.70 -12.56 3.21
CA GLY A 281 5.25 -13.94 3.06
C GLY A 281 6.11 -14.77 2.12
N HIS A 282 5.62 -15.95 1.77
CA HIS A 282 6.29 -16.86 0.87
C HIS A 282 6.33 -16.31 -0.57
N PRO A 283 7.47 -16.41 -1.30
CA PRO A 283 7.62 -15.89 -2.68
C PRO A 283 6.59 -16.36 -3.69
N ILE A 284 5.95 -17.51 -3.45
CA ILE A 284 4.90 -18.02 -4.34
C ILE A 284 3.77 -17.02 -4.53
N PHE A 285 3.47 -16.19 -3.52
CA PHE A 285 2.43 -15.17 -3.61
C PHE A 285 2.79 -14.04 -4.59
N GLU A 286 4.07 -13.63 -4.63
CA GLU A 286 4.55 -12.67 -5.63
C GLU A 286 4.37 -13.22 -7.05
N LEU A 287 4.86 -14.44 -7.25
CA LEU A 287 4.79 -15.08 -8.56
C LEU A 287 3.35 -15.38 -9.00
N ALA A 288 2.48 -15.72 -8.05
CA ALA A 288 1.06 -15.95 -8.30
C ALA A 288 0.30 -14.66 -8.64
N THR A 289 0.60 -13.53 -7.98
CA THR A 289 -0.03 -12.23 -8.32
C THR A 289 0.41 -11.74 -9.68
N LEU A 290 1.66 -11.98 -10.08
CA LEU A 290 2.16 -11.66 -11.43
C LEU A 290 1.51 -12.51 -12.52
N TYR A 291 1.08 -13.74 -12.24
CA TYR A 291 0.35 -14.56 -13.22
C TYR A 291 -0.93 -13.88 -13.70
N ALA A 292 -1.61 -13.15 -12.82
CA ALA A 292 -2.89 -12.53 -13.13
C ALA A 292 -2.83 -11.59 -14.35
N PRO A 293 -2.03 -10.50 -14.36
CA PRO A 293 -2.00 -9.54 -15.46
C PRO A 293 -1.31 -10.06 -16.72
N TYR A 294 -0.38 -11.02 -16.62
CA TYR A 294 0.34 -11.55 -17.78
C TYR A 294 -0.38 -12.72 -18.45
N CYS A 295 -1.17 -13.48 -17.70
CA CYS A 295 -1.77 -14.73 -18.20
C CYS A 295 -3.25 -14.84 -17.90
N ALA A 296 -3.64 -14.85 -16.61
CA ALA A 296 -4.97 -15.29 -16.21
C ALA A 296 -6.11 -14.39 -16.70
N PHE A 297 -5.91 -13.07 -16.77
CA PHE A 297 -6.93 -12.18 -17.35
C PHE A 297 -7.18 -12.45 -18.82
N ASN A 298 -6.16 -12.88 -19.59
CA ASN A 298 -6.28 -13.16 -21.01
C ASN A 298 -7.10 -14.42 -21.28
N GLU A 299 -7.14 -15.36 -20.34
CA GLU A 299 -7.84 -16.64 -20.50
C GLU A 299 -9.36 -16.48 -20.61
N ASP A 300 -9.90 -15.45 -19.96
CA ASP A 300 -11.33 -15.16 -19.92
C ASP A 300 -11.71 -13.83 -20.60
N ASP A 301 -10.70 -13.03 -21.00
CA ASP A 301 -10.86 -11.75 -21.70
C ASP A 301 -9.70 -11.54 -22.69
N PRO A 302 -9.75 -12.20 -23.86
CA PRO A 302 -8.71 -12.08 -24.89
C PRO A 302 -8.43 -10.62 -25.27
N GLY A 303 -7.15 -10.30 -25.48
CA GLY A 303 -6.67 -8.93 -25.74
C GLY A 303 -6.50 -8.08 -24.47
N ASN A 304 -6.62 -8.66 -23.27
CA ASN A 304 -6.42 -7.92 -22.02
C ASN A 304 -5.00 -7.38 -21.90
N SER A 305 -3.96 -8.19 -22.18
CA SER A 305 -2.57 -7.73 -22.15
C SER A 305 -2.29 -6.64 -23.17
N GLU A 306 -2.92 -6.67 -24.32
CA GLU A 306 -2.77 -5.61 -25.32
C GLU A 306 -3.35 -4.28 -24.80
N ARG A 307 -4.55 -4.32 -24.20
CA ARG A 307 -5.16 -3.14 -23.59
C ARG A 307 -4.38 -2.62 -22.40
N PHE A 308 -3.83 -3.51 -21.58
CA PHE A 308 -3.17 -3.13 -20.33
C PHE A 308 -1.69 -2.83 -20.52
N PHE A 309 -0.94 -3.70 -21.21
CA PHE A 309 0.50 -3.55 -21.41
C PHE A 309 0.89 -3.04 -22.80
N GLY A 310 0.00 -3.07 -23.79
CA GLY A 310 0.32 -2.78 -25.19
C GLY A 310 1.18 -3.87 -25.85
N ILE A 311 1.07 -5.12 -25.38
CA ILE A 311 1.69 -6.32 -25.95
C ILE A 311 0.63 -7.41 -26.13
N LYS A 312 0.80 -8.28 -27.11
CA LYS A 312 -0.14 -9.37 -27.35
C LYS A 312 -0.19 -10.34 -26.17
N ASP A 313 -1.32 -11.00 -25.97
CA ASP A 313 -1.52 -11.98 -24.89
C ASP A 313 -0.49 -13.12 -24.93
N GLU A 314 -0.13 -13.59 -26.13
CA GLU A 314 0.89 -14.63 -26.32
C GLU A 314 2.27 -14.16 -25.89
N ASP A 315 2.63 -12.91 -26.22
CA ASP A 315 3.91 -12.31 -25.83
C ASP A 315 3.98 -12.10 -24.32
N ALA A 316 2.87 -11.67 -23.68
CA ALA A 316 2.77 -11.52 -22.24
C ALA A 316 2.98 -12.84 -21.51
N SER A 317 2.32 -13.90 -21.99
CA SER A 317 2.45 -15.25 -21.42
C SER A 317 3.86 -15.82 -21.62
N THR A 318 4.45 -15.60 -22.79
CA THR A 318 5.83 -16.01 -23.10
C THR A 318 6.83 -15.29 -22.19
N LEU A 319 6.66 -14.00 -22.00
CA LEU A 319 7.48 -13.19 -21.11
C LEU A 319 7.41 -13.68 -19.66
N TYR A 320 6.20 -13.91 -19.15
CA TYR A 320 6.03 -14.44 -17.80
C TYR A 320 6.71 -15.79 -17.62
N ASN A 321 6.55 -16.71 -18.57
CA ASN A 321 7.22 -18.01 -18.54
C ASN A 321 8.75 -17.89 -18.59
N ALA A 322 9.28 -17.01 -19.43
CA ALA A 322 10.72 -16.74 -19.52
C ALA A 322 11.25 -16.13 -18.20
N LEU A 323 10.49 -15.20 -17.60
CA LEU A 323 10.81 -14.63 -16.30
C LEU A 323 10.91 -15.71 -15.21
N LEU A 324 9.95 -16.63 -15.12
CA LEU A 324 9.99 -17.74 -14.20
C LEU A 324 11.18 -18.67 -14.46
N ASN A 325 11.50 -18.97 -15.71
CA ASN A 325 12.64 -19.81 -16.07
C ASN A 325 13.96 -19.20 -15.58
N ILE A 326 14.12 -17.88 -15.70
CA ILE A 326 15.29 -17.16 -15.18
C ILE A 326 15.26 -17.11 -13.63
N TYR A 327 14.10 -16.88 -13.05
CA TYR A 327 13.93 -16.83 -11.60
C TYR A 327 14.33 -18.15 -10.93
N PHE A 328 13.89 -19.29 -11.48
CA PHE A 328 14.22 -20.62 -10.95
C PHE A 328 15.52 -21.22 -11.53
N GLY A 329 16.06 -20.65 -12.61
CA GLY A 329 17.22 -21.22 -13.33
C GLY A 329 16.90 -22.49 -14.11
N LYS A 330 15.61 -22.81 -14.30
CA LYS A 330 15.12 -24.00 -15.03
C LYS A 330 13.70 -23.77 -15.55
N ASP A 331 13.34 -24.54 -16.58
CA ASP A 331 11.93 -24.66 -17.00
C ASP A 331 11.30 -25.86 -16.28
N ASP A 332 10.38 -25.58 -15.34
CA ASP A 332 9.73 -26.61 -14.54
C ASP A 332 8.21 -26.42 -14.58
N PRO A 333 7.50 -27.25 -15.36
CA PRO A 333 6.04 -27.16 -15.47
C PRO A 333 5.31 -27.38 -14.15
N VAL A 334 5.85 -28.21 -13.26
CA VAL A 334 5.23 -28.50 -11.95
C VAL A 334 5.27 -27.27 -11.05
N ILE A 335 6.40 -26.57 -11.01
CA ILE A 335 6.52 -25.29 -10.28
C ILE A 335 5.53 -24.27 -10.83
N LYS A 336 5.45 -24.14 -12.17
CA LYS A 336 4.53 -23.22 -12.82
C LYS A 336 3.07 -23.52 -12.46
N ASP A 337 2.67 -24.78 -12.46
CA ASP A 337 1.33 -25.21 -12.09
C ASP A 337 1.00 -24.94 -10.63
N LYS A 338 1.94 -25.14 -9.71
CA LYS A 338 1.78 -24.81 -8.29
C LYS A 338 1.60 -23.30 -8.07
N ILE A 339 2.34 -22.46 -8.82
CA ILE A 339 2.15 -21.01 -8.81
C ILE A 339 0.76 -20.65 -9.35
N ARG A 340 0.35 -21.26 -10.46
CA ARG A 340 -0.98 -21.05 -11.09
C ARG A 340 -2.10 -21.45 -10.15
N LEU A 341 -1.94 -22.54 -9.38
CA LEU A 341 -2.92 -22.95 -8.38
C LEU A 341 -3.17 -21.82 -7.36
N VAL A 342 -2.10 -21.25 -6.79
CA VAL A 342 -2.22 -20.11 -5.85
C VAL A 342 -2.82 -18.89 -6.55
N ALA A 343 -2.43 -18.63 -7.81
CA ALA A 343 -2.99 -17.54 -8.60
C ALA A 343 -4.50 -17.69 -8.81
N TYR A 344 -5.01 -18.90 -9.07
CA TYR A 344 -6.45 -19.09 -9.29
C TYR A 344 -7.29 -18.92 -8.02
N ILE A 345 -6.75 -19.09 -6.81
CA ILE A 345 -7.45 -18.67 -5.58
C ILE A 345 -7.72 -17.16 -5.65
N HIS A 346 -6.72 -16.36 -6.07
CA HIS A 346 -6.87 -14.94 -6.27
C HIS A 346 -7.85 -14.62 -7.40
N MET A 347 -7.80 -15.34 -8.53
CA MET A 347 -8.64 -15.07 -9.69
C MET A 347 -10.12 -15.39 -9.45
N VAL A 348 -10.42 -16.47 -8.72
CA VAL A 348 -11.80 -16.77 -8.28
C VAL A 348 -12.33 -15.66 -7.38
N TRP A 349 -11.50 -15.18 -6.43
CA TRP A 349 -11.86 -14.06 -5.58
C TRP A 349 -12.06 -12.77 -6.39
N TRP A 350 -11.17 -12.45 -7.31
CA TRP A 350 -11.25 -11.26 -8.15
C TRP A 350 -12.55 -11.22 -8.95
N ASN A 351 -12.89 -12.31 -9.62
CA ASN A 351 -14.11 -12.39 -10.42
C ASN A 351 -15.38 -12.41 -9.56
N HIS A 352 -15.31 -12.94 -8.32
CA HIS A 352 -16.41 -12.90 -7.38
C HIS A 352 -16.69 -11.48 -6.86
N VAL A 353 -15.65 -10.72 -6.48
CA VAL A 353 -15.80 -9.41 -5.83
C VAL A 353 -15.97 -8.27 -6.83
N ASN A 354 -15.18 -8.27 -7.93
CA ASN A 354 -15.15 -7.16 -8.89
C ASN A 354 -16.07 -7.36 -10.09
N THR A 355 -16.40 -8.61 -10.41
CA THR A 355 -17.28 -8.96 -11.52
C THR A 355 -18.28 -10.05 -11.14
N PRO A 356 -19.07 -9.84 -10.06
CA PRO A 356 -19.92 -10.90 -9.49
C PRO A 356 -21.00 -11.40 -10.47
N GLU A 357 -21.38 -10.59 -11.44
CA GLU A 357 -22.39 -10.94 -12.45
C GLU A 357 -21.80 -11.74 -13.61
N ASN A 358 -20.48 -11.78 -13.76
CA ASN A 358 -19.83 -12.52 -14.83
C ASN A 358 -19.60 -13.99 -14.44
N LYS A 359 -20.69 -14.75 -14.43
CA LYS A 359 -20.67 -16.17 -14.06
C LYS A 359 -19.69 -16.99 -14.91
N ALA A 360 -19.57 -16.71 -16.21
CA ALA A 360 -18.70 -17.47 -17.10
C ALA A 360 -17.22 -17.36 -16.71
N ARG A 361 -16.74 -16.14 -16.39
CA ARG A 361 -15.35 -15.93 -15.92
C ARG A 361 -15.11 -16.62 -14.58
N LEU A 362 -16.05 -16.50 -13.64
CA LEU A 362 -15.95 -17.17 -12.35
C LEU A 362 -15.91 -18.69 -12.50
N GLU A 363 -16.75 -19.26 -13.35
CA GLU A 363 -16.79 -20.71 -13.63
C GLU A 363 -15.50 -21.16 -14.33
N GLY A 364 -14.97 -20.41 -15.29
CA GLY A 364 -13.71 -20.71 -15.95
C GLY A 364 -12.53 -20.75 -14.94
N CYS A 365 -12.38 -19.72 -14.12
CA CYS A 365 -11.34 -19.67 -13.08
C CYS A 365 -11.49 -20.79 -12.05
N ARG A 366 -12.72 -21.07 -11.61
CA ARG A 366 -13.01 -22.17 -10.68
C ARG A 366 -12.66 -23.53 -11.27
N GLY A 367 -13.02 -23.78 -12.53
CA GLY A 367 -12.70 -25.03 -13.21
C GLY A 367 -11.19 -25.26 -13.32
N ARG A 368 -10.43 -24.22 -13.63
CA ARG A 368 -8.95 -24.28 -13.67
C ARG A 368 -8.36 -24.51 -12.28
N LEU A 369 -8.90 -23.85 -11.25
CA LEU A 369 -8.51 -24.09 -9.86
C LEU A 369 -8.74 -25.54 -9.45
N TYR A 370 -9.92 -26.11 -9.70
CA TYR A 370 -10.27 -27.49 -9.35
C TYR A 370 -9.35 -28.50 -10.02
N LYS A 371 -9.07 -28.30 -11.31
CA LYS A 371 -8.14 -29.17 -12.04
C LYS A 371 -6.76 -29.25 -11.36
N LEU A 372 -6.22 -28.11 -10.90
CA LEU A 372 -4.92 -28.07 -10.24
C LEU A 372 -5.00 -28.62 -8.81
N LEU A 373 -6.10 -28.34 -8.08
CA LEU A 373 -6.32 -28.93 -6.75
C LEU A 373 -6.42 -30.45 -6.78
N ASP A 374 -7.01 -31.03 -7.82
CA ASP A 374 -7.07 -32.50 -7.97
C ASP A 374 -5.71 -33.11 -8.40
N GLN A 375 -4.83 -32.30 -9.00
CA GLN A 375 -3.53 -32.77 -9.50
C GLN A 375 -2.40 -32.69 -8.47
N TYR A 376 -2.43 -31.71 -7.54
CA TYR A 376 -1.33 -31.42 -6.64
C TYR A 376 -1.72 -31.53 -5.17
N ASP A 377 -0.84 -32.16 -4.37
CA ASP A 377 -1.00 -32.30 -2.91
C ASP A 377 -0.16 -31.33 -2.09
N ASP A 378 0.70 -30.54 -2.73
CA ASP A 378 1.48 -29.47 -2.13
C ASP A 378 1.70 -28.32 -3.10
N VAL A 379 2.10 -27.16 -2.56
CA VAL A 379 2.47 -25.95 -3.31
C VAL A 379 3.94 -25.56 -3.06
N ASN A 380 4.78 -26.53 -2.71
CA ASN A 380 6.22 -26.32 -2.57
C ASN A 380 6.85 -26.08 -3.94
N ILE A 381 7.55 -24.95 -4.10
CA ILE A 381 8.22 -24.51 -5.33
C ILE A 381 9.75 -24.57 -5.21
N GLY A 382 10.28 -25.16 -4.12
CA GLY A 382 11.70 -25.36 -3.93
C GLY A 382 12.49 -24.08 -3.62
N LEU A 383 11.90 -23.12 -2.94
CA LEU A 383 12.51 -21.86 -2.47
C LEU A 383 12.70 -21.88 -0.96
#